data_4f698358e5add197e6d35569e900de31
#
_entry.id   4f698358e5add197e6d35569e900de31
#
_cell.length_a   1.000
_cell.length_b   1.000
_cell.length_c   1.000
_cell.angle_alpha   90.00
_cell.angle_beta   90.00
_cell.angle_gamma   90.00
#
_symmetry.space_group_name_H-M   'P 1'
#
loop_
_entity.id
_entity.type
_entity.pdbx_description
1 polymer ?
#
loop_
_entity_poly.entity_id
_entity_poly.type
_entity_poly.pdbx_seq_one_letter_code
_entity_poly.pdbx_strand_id
1 'polypeptide(L)'
;PLGTVQKIFSGETVNPRYDTLLALEHFFEEPLEVREHVYNRYERNGSYTVDDYRTLPDEQRGELIDGYFYDMASSTFGHQSIGGEIHRQIANFIVENGGNCRPFIAPVDVQLDCDEKTMVQPDVGIVCDSSKIQRFGVYGAPDFLVEVISPSTKKKDYTLKLSKYIEAGVREYWIVDYMQEKVLVYFFE
;
A
#
# COMPACT_ATOMS: atom_id res chain seq x y z
N PRO A 1 16.87 26.77 10.72
CA PRO A 1 17.18 27.71 9.67
C PRO A 1 16.15 27.66 8.55
N LEU A 2 15.76 28.83 8.03
CA LEU A 2 14.68 29.01 7.04
C LEU A 2 14.81 28.08 5.83
N GLY A 3 16.03 27.80 5.37
CA GLY A 3 16.28 26.94 4.20
C GLY A 3 15.90 25.47 4.39
N THR A 4 15.93 24.95 5.60
CA THR A 4 15.53 23.57 5.88
C THR A 4 14.01 23.42 5.90
N VAL A 5 13.31 24.42 6.47
CA VAL A 5 11.85 24.48 6.49
C VAL A 5 11.30 24.58 5.06
N GLN A 6 11.91 25.44 4.24
CA GLN A 6 11.52 25.61 2.85
C GLN A 6 11.69 24.33 2.02
N LYS A 7 12.74 23.53 2.27
CA LYS A 7 12.97 22.25 1.63
C LYS A 7 11.98 21.17 2.04
N ILE A 8 11.48 21.20 3.28
CA ILE A 8 10.43 20.30 3.75
C ILE A 8 9.11 20.62 3.04
N PHE A 9 8.72 21.89 2.99
CA PHE A 9 7.49 22.33 2.34
C PHE A 9 7.52 22.22 0.80
N SER A 10 8.69 22.26 0.18
CA SER A 10 8.86 22.03 -1.28
C SER A 10 8.94 20.54 -1.65
N GLY A 11 8.95 19.64 -0.67
CA GLY A 11 9.09 18.21 -0.92
C GLY A 11 10.52 17.75 -1.27
N GLU A 12 11.50 18.65 -1.20
CA GLU A 12 12.92 18.30 -1.42
C GLU A 12 13.51 17.46 -0.28
N THR A 13 12.90 17.50 0.91
CA THR A 13 13.28 16.71 2.07
C THR A 13 12.10 15.85 2.51
N VAL A 14 12.15 14.57 2.20
CA VAL A 14 11.08 13.61 2.48
C VAL A 14 11.20 13.03 3.89
N ASN A 15 12.40 13.06 4.50
CA ASN A 15 12.68 12.62 5.87
C ASN A 15 13.50 13.68 6.61
N PRO A 16 12.85 14.71 7.20
CA PRO A 16 13.55 15.70 8.00
C PRO A 16 14.11 15.06 9.28
N ARG A 17 15.26 15.54 9.72
CA ARG A 17 15.83 15.10 11.00
C ARG A 17 14.91 15.50 12.16
N TYR A 18 14.94 14.69 13.22
CA TYR A 18 14.20 14.89 14.47
C TYR A 18 14.21 16.32 15.00
N ASP A 19 15.43 16.88 15.15
CA ASP A 19 15.61 18.25 15.64
C ASP A 19 14.91 19.31 14.77
N THR A 20 14.73 19.02 13.47
CA THR A 20 14.05 19.91 12.56
C THR A 20 12.53 19.83 12.70
N LEU A 21 12.02 18.64 12.99
CA LEU A 21 10.60 18.42 13.28
C LEU A 21 10.22 19.07 14.62
N LEU A 22 11.04 18.89 15.66
CA LEU A 22 10.87 19.58 16.95
C LEU A 22 10.84 21.10 16.82
N ALA A 23 11.72 21.67 15.98
CA ALA A 23 11.76 23.11 15.75
C ALA A 23 10.50 23.62 15.00
N LEU A 24 9.93 22.80 14.12
CA LEU A 24 8.67 23.11 13.44
C LEU A 24 7.47 22.98 14.38
N GLU A 25 7.48 22.01 15.28
CA GLU A 25 6.48 21.82 16.31
C GLU A 25 6.30 23.08 17.18
N HIS A 26 7.42 23.60 17.65
CA HIS A 26 7.44 24.81 18.50
C HIS A 26 6.93 26.06 17.76
N PHE A 27 6.98 26.05 16.43
CA PHE A 27 6.53 27.14 15.60
C PHE A 27 5.02 27.13 15.34
N PHE A 28 4.38 25.95 15.29
CA PHE A 28 2.97 25.83 14.92
C PHE A 28 2.01 25.57 16.10
N GLU A 29 2.48 25.46 17.35
CA GLU A 29 1.68 25.25 18.58
C GLU A 29 0.60 24.16 18.46
N GLU A 30 0.86 23.08 17.74
CA GLU A 30 -0.12 21.99 17.60
C GLU A 30 -0.23 21.09 18.85
N PRO A 31 -1.42 20.54 19.15
CA PRO A 31 -1.63 19.71 20.34
C PRO A 31 -0.75 18.46 20.37
N LEU A 32 -0.22 18.13 21.53
CA LEU A 32 0.73 17.04 21.79
C LEU A 32 0.23 15.63 21.34
N GLU A 33 -1.08 15.40 21.35
CA GLU A 33 -1.66 14.09 21.02
C GLU A 33 -1.50 13.68 19.56
N VAL A 34 -1.56 14.63 18.62
CA VAL A 34 -1.30 14.38 17.19
C VAL A 34 0.17 14.06 16.93
N ARG A 35 1.04 14.60 17.79
CA ARG A 35 2.49 14.50 17.70
C ARG A 35 3.01 13.12 18.08
N GLU A 36 2.49 12.54 19.16
CA GLU A 36 2.94 11.22 19.64
C GLU A 36 2.69 10.11 18.60
N HIS A 37 1.58 10.18 17.86
CA HIS A 37 1.25 9.19 16.83
C HIS A 37 2.17 9.23 15.62
N VAL A 38 2.46 10.42 15.10
CA VAL A 38 3.39 10.60 13.97
C VAL A 38 4.82 10.25 14.40
N TYR A 39 5.18 10.57 15.64
CA TYR A 39 6.51 10.39 16.20
C TYR A 39 6.85 8.93 16.44
N ASN A 40 5.96 8.18 17.08
CA ASN A 40 6.11 6.75 17.30
C ASN A 40 6.27 5.95 15.99
N ARG A 41 5.73 6.45 14.89
CA ARG A 41 5.80 5.82 13.56
C ARG A 41 7.24 5.71 13.02
N TYR A 42 8.14 6.61 13.41
CA TYR A 42 9.53 6.59 12.92
C TYR A 42 10.52 5.93 13.90
N GLU A 43 10.21 5.89 15.19
CA GLU A 43 11.10 5.31 16.20
C GLU A 43 11.08 3.77 16.21
N ARG A 44 9.98 3.15 15.77
CA ARG A 44 9.78 1.69 15.80
C ARG A 44 9.87 1.03 14.40
N ASN A 45 10.51 1.67 13.45
CA ASN A 45 10.63 1.16 12.07
C ASN A 45 11.17 -0.28 12.04
N GLY A 46 10.45 -1.17 11.33
CA GLY A 46 10.76 -2.59 11.22
C GLY A 46 10.24 -3.45 12.37
N SER A 47 9.58 -2.85 13.37
CA SER A 47 9.04 -3.59 14.52
C SER A 47 7.52 -3.52 14.67
N TYR A 48 6.82 -2.84 13.75
CA TYR A 48 5.37 -2.79 13.76
C TYR A 48 4.76 -4.11 13.31
N THR A 49 3.62 -4.42 13.90
CA THR A 49 2.83 -5.60 13.58
C THR A 49 1.52 -5.22 12.91
N VAL A 50 0.83 -6.21 12.36
CA VAL A 50 -0.54 -6.04 11.83
C VAL A 50 -1.50 -5.58 12.94
N ASP A 51 -1.28 -5.96 14.19
CA ASP A 51 -2.09 -5.48 15.31
C ASP A 51 -1.85 -3.98 15.57
N ASP A 52 -0.61 -3.51 15.47
CA ASP A 52 -0.31 -2.07 15.51
C ASP A 52 -1.02 -1.34 14.35
N TYR A 53 -0.99 -1.91 13.12
CA TYR A 53 -1.68 -1.36 11.96
C TYR A 53 -3.19 -1.18 12.20
N ARG A 54 -3.84 -2.18 12.81
CA ARG A 54 -5.28 -2.15 13.08
C ARG A 54 -5.71 -1.12 14.12
N THR A 55 -4.78 -0.63 14.92
CA THR A 55 -5.03 0.45 15.90
C THR A 55 -4.97 1.85 15.27
N LEU A 56 -4.52 1.97 14.01
CA LEU A 56 -4.45 3.26 13.34
C LEU A 56 -5.84 3.84 13.07
N PRO A 57 -6.02 5.15 13.22
CA PRO A 57 -7.22 5.83 12.75
C PRO A 57 -7.45 5.61 11.25
N ASP A 58 -8.72 5.51 10.84
CA ASP A 58 -9.10 5.27 9.44
C ASP A 58 -8.52 6.30 8.45
N GLU A 59 -8.25 7.52 8.93
CA GLU A 59 -7.66 8.60 8.13
C GLU A 59 -6.17 8.38 7.85
N GLN A 60 -5.51 7.51 8.61
CA GLN A 60 -4.08 7.19 8.46
C GLN A 60 -3.87 5.91 7.64
N ARG A 61 -4.50 5.85 6.49
CA ARG A 61 -4.34 4.71 5.58
C ARG A 61 -2.93 4.67 5.01
N GLY A 62 -2.37 3.48 5.00
CA GLY A 62 -1.03 3.22 4.49
C GLY A 62 -0.84 1.72 4.30
N GLU A 63 0.37 1.31 4.00
CA GLU A 63 0.74 -0.09 3.96
C GLU A 63 1.77 -0.38 5.05
N LEU A 64 1.74 -1.59 5.58
CA LEU A 64 2.75 -2.12 6.47
C LEU A 64 3.49 -3.23 5.72
N ILE A 65 4.81 -3.09 5.54
CA ILE A 65 5.63 -4.12 4.88
C ILE A 65 6.88 -4.37 5.72
N ASP A 66 7.08 -5.60 6.16
CA ASP A 66 8.19 -5.99 7.05
C ASP A 66 8.27 -5.14 8.33
N GLY A 67 7.14 -4.69 8.85
CA GLY A 67 7.08 -3.84 10.04
C GLY A 67 7.44 -2.38 9.80
N TYR A 68 7.49 -1.93 8.55
CA TYR A 68 7.67 -0.53 8.16
C TYR A 68 6.37 0.03 7.61
N PHE A 69 5.96 1.19 8.09
CA PHE A 69 4.82 1.90 7.52
C PHE A 69 5.21 2.68 6.27
N TYR A 70 4.36 2.58 5.25
CA TYR A 70 4.46 3.34 4.01
C TYR A 70 3.18 4.14 3.80
N ASP A 71 3.30 5.46 3.84
CA ASP A 71 2.16 6.33 3.56
C ASP A 71 1.70 6.19 2.12
N MET A 72 0.38 6.27 1.93
CA MET A 72 -0.23 6.23 0.60
C MET A 72 -0.58 7.65 0.17
N ALA A 73 -0.09 8.03 -1.00
CA ALA A 73 -0.50 9.27 -1.65
C ALA A 73 -1.86 9.09 -2.32
N SER A 74 -2.59 10.19 -2.51
CA SER A 74 -3.82 10.16 -3.31
C SER A 74 -3.52 9.73 -4.74
N SER A 75 -4.32 8.81 -5.26
CA SER A 75 -4.19 8.31 -6.63
C SER A 75 -4.58 9.38 -7.65
N THR A 76 -3.91 9.41 -8.79
CA THR A 76 -4.31 10.27 -9.91
C THR A 76 -5.55 9.72 -10.63
N PHE A 77 -6.25 10.58 -11.38
CA PHE A 77 -7.37 10.16 -12.21
C PHE A 77 -6.99 9.04 -13.19
N GLY A 78 -5.82 9.15 -13.86
CA GLY A 78 -5.34 8.13 -14.79
C GLY A 78 -5.10 6.78 -14.12
N HIS A 79 -4.45 6.79 -12.96
CA HIS A 79 -4.23 5.59 -12.15
C HIS A 79 -5.56 4.89 -11.80
N GLN A 80 -6.53 5.65 -11.25
CA GLN A 80 -7.84 5.10 -10.88
C GLN A 80 -8.63 4.60 -12.10
N SER A 81 -8.56 5.30 -13.23
CA SER A 81 -9.25 4.88 -14.46
C SER A 81 -8.73 3.56 -14.98
N ILE A 82 -7.41 3.35 -14.94
CA ILE A 82 -6.79 2.11 -15.40
C ILE A 82 -7.09 0.95 -14.44
N GLY A 83 -6.93 1.14 -13.14
CA GLY A 83 -7.29 0.14 -12.15
C GLY A 83 -8.77 -0.27 -12.26
N GLY A 84 -9.66 0.71 -12.39
CA GLY A 84 -11.09 0.48 -12.58
C GLY A 84 -11.42 -0.29 -13.85
N GLU A 85 -10.76 0.02 -14.96
CA GLU A 85 -10.99 -0.69 -16.23
C GLU A 85 -10.47 -2.13 -16.18
N ILE A 86 -9.30 -2.36 -15.59
CA ILE A 86 -8.77 -3.71 -15.37
C ILE A 86 -9.73 -4.52 -14.49
N HIS A 87 -10.16 -3.96 -13.36
CA HIS A 87 -11.13 -4.61 -12.48
C HIS A 87 -12.43 -4.95 -13.21
N ARG A 88 -12.98 -4.01 -14.00
CA ARG A 88 -14.22 -4.21 -14.78
C ARG A 88 -14.08 -5.38 -15.76
N GLN A 89 -12.96 -5.44 -16.50
CA GLN A 89 -12.72 -6.52 -17.47
C GLN A 89 -12.60 -7.87 -16.79
N ILE A 90 -11.85 -7.94 -15.66
CA ILE A 90 -11.71 -9.15 -14.86
C ILE A 90 -13.07 -9.62 -14.32
N ALA A 91 -13.87 -8.70 -13.75
CA ALA A 91 -15.18 -9.02 -13.21
C ALA A 91 -16.13 -9.57 -14.28
N ASN A 92 -16.16 -8.95 -15.46
CA ASN A 92 -16.95 -9.43 -16.60
C ASN A 92 -16.49 -10.82 -17.03
N PHE A 93 -15.19 -11.03 -17.20
CA PHE A 93 -14.64 -12.31 -17.60
C PHE A 93 -15.02 -13.44 -16.61
N ILE A 94 -14.94 -13.18 -15.32
CA ILE A 94 -15.32 -14.16 -14.29
C ILE A 94 -16.81 -14.53 -14.41
N VAL A 95 -17.68 -13.52 -14.57
CA VAL A 95 -19.14 -13.73 -14.69
C VAL A 95 -19.47 -14.48 -15.97
N GLU A 96 -18.92 -14.09 -17.12
CA GLU A 96 -19.18 -14.69 -18.43
C GLU A 96 -18.75 -16.16 -18.50
N ASN A 97 -17.69 -16.52 -17.74
CA ASN A 97 -17.19 -17.90 -17.68
C ASN A 97 -17.74 -18.70 -16.49
N GLY A 98 -18.72 -18.17 -15.75
CA GLY A 98 -19.33 -18.88 -14.64
C GLY A 98 -18.36 -19.11 -13.45
N GLY A 99 -17.32 -18.29 -13.33
CA GLY A 99 -16.32 -18.39 -12.28
C GLY A 99 -16.85 -17.96 -10.92
N ASN A 100 -16.27 -18.52 -9.85
CA ASN A 100 -16.64 -18.21 -8.45
C ASN A 100 -15.67 -17.27 -7.75
N CYS A 101 -14.59 -16.86 -8.40
CA CYS A 101 -13.61 -15.94 -7.84
C CYS A 101 -14.22 -14.55 -7.60
N ARG A 102 -13.68 -13.84 -6.63
CA ARG A 102 -14.13 -12.50 -6.24
C ARG A 102 -13.06 -11.47 -6.58
N PRO A 103 -13.29 -10.63 -7.60
CA PRO A 103 -12.39 -9.51 -7.87
C PRO A 103 -12.65 -8.39 -6.86
N PHE A 104 -11.61 -7.65 -6.51
CA PHE A 104 -11.69 -6.45 -5.69
C PHE A 104 -10.83 -5.33 -6.27
N ILE A 105 -11.12 -4.09 -5.85
CA ILE A 105 -10.38 -2.88 -6.22
C ILE A 105 -10.07 -2.09 -4.94
N ALA A 106 -8.92 -1.44 -4.91
CA ALA A 106 -8.51 -0.61 -3.78
C ALA A 106 -9.56 0.46 -3.40
N PRO A 107 -9.68 0.80 -2.10
CA PRO A 107 -8.87 0.32 -0.99
C PRO A 107 -9.42 -0.96 -0.37
N VAL A 108 -8.64 -2.01 -0.32
CA VAL A 108 -8.94 -3.26 0.41
C VAL A 108 -7.68 -3.72 1.11
N ASP A 109 -7.76 -3.90 2.42
CA ASP A 109 -6.65 -4.43 3.20
C ASP A 109 -6.43 -5.91 2.88
N VAL A 110 -5.20 -6.26 2.56
CA VAL A 110 -4.75 -7.64 2.35
C VAL A 110 -3.65 -7.92 3.35
N GLN A 111 -3.96 -8.70 4.37
CA GLN A 111 -2.97 -9.23 5.29
C GLN A 111 -2.34 -10.46 4.66
N LEU A 112 -1.08 -10.34 4.26
CA LEU A 112 -0.31 -11.50 3.81
C LEU A 112 0.02 -12.36 5.03
N ASP A 113 -0.22 -13.66 4.93
CA ASP A 113 -0.05 -14.63 6.02
C ASP A 113 1.37 -15.22 6.09
N CYS A 114 2.31 -14.70 5.30
CA CYS A 114 3.72 -15.07 5.36
C CYS A 114 4.42 -14.52 6.62
N ASP A 115 3.87 -13.45 7.23
CA ASP A 115 4.36 -12.86 8.47
C ASP A 115 3.26 -12.08 9.21
N GLU A 116 3.55 -11.61 10.44
CA GLU A 116 2.67 -10.75 11.24
C GLU A 116 2.96 -9.25 11.05
N LYS A 117 3.69 -8.88 10.00
CA LYS A 117 4.23 -7.53 9.79
C LYS A 117 3.92 -6.97 8.42
N THR A 118 3.03 -7.63 7.66
CA THR A 118 2.72 -7.20 6.30
C THR A 118 1.22 -7.10 6.06
N MET A 119 0.77 -5.89 5.80
CA MET A 119 -0.58 -5.50 5.38
C MET A 119 -0.44 -4.57 4.18
N VAL A 120 -0.98 -4.96 3.04
CA VAL A 120 -0.88 -4.19 1.79
C VAL A 120 -2.26 -3.83 1.24
N GLN A 121 -2.31 -2.84 0.35
CA GLN A 121 -3.54 -2.44 -0.35
C GLN A 121 -3.29 -2.43 -1.87
N PRO A 122 -3.30 -3.60 -2.51
CA PRO A 122 -3.09 -3.68 -3.96
C PRO A 122 -4.23 -3.03 -4.74
N ASP A 123 -3.91 -2.43 -5.89
CA ASP A 123 -4.88 -1.68 -6.68
C ASP A 123 -6.03 -2.53 -7.18
N VAL A 124 -5.74 -3.76 -7.67
CA VAL A 124 -6.75 -4.73 -8.09
C VAL A 124 -6.29 -6.13 -7.68
N GLY A 125 -7.23 -6.99 -7.30
CA GLY A 125 -6.92 -8.38 -7.00
C GLY A 125 -8.09 -9.32 -7.24
N ILE A 126 -7.80 -10.62 -7.17
CA ILE A 126 -8.78 -11.70 -7.26
C ILE A 126 -8.54 -12.69 -6.13
N VAL A 127 -9.61 -13.08 -5.45
CA VAL A 127 -9.63 -14.13 -4.44
C VAL A 127 -10.59 -15.22 -4.90
N CYS A 128 -10.08 -16.44 -5.10
CA CYS A 128 -10.90 -17.60 -5.49
C CYS A 128 -11.33 -18.45 -4.28
N ASP A 129 -10.56 -18.43 -3.21
CA ASP A 129 -10.94 -19.07 -1.95
C ASP A 129 -11.70 -18.08 -1.07
N SER A 130 -13.02 -18.24 -0.98
CA SER A 130 -13.88 -17.35 -0.18
C SER A 130 -13.58 -17.37 1.33
N SER A 131 -12.89 -18.39 1.85
CA SER A 131 -12.50 -18.46 3.26
C SER A 131 -11.47 -17.39 3.64
N LYS A 132 -10.72 -16.87 2.66
CA LYS A 132 -9.76 -15.77 2.81
C LYS A 132 -10.44 -14.41 2.94
N ILE A 133 -11.70 -14.27 2.54
CA ILE A 133 -12.44 -13.02 2.62
C ILE A 133 -12.95 -12.81 4.04
N GLN A 134 -12.42 -11.81 4.72
CA GLN A 134 -12.74 -11.46 6.10
C GLN A 134 -13.46 -10.11 6.18
N ARG A 135 -13.99 -9.77 7.34
CA ARG A 135 -14.69 -8.51 7.54
C ARG A 135 -13.80 -7.28 7.31
N PHE A 136 -12.50 -7.38 7.58
CA PHE A 136 -11.55 -6.28 7.40
C PHE A 136 -10.99 -6.19 5.96
N GLY A 137 -11.06 -7.28 5.18
CA GLY A 137 -10.45 -7.39 3.86
C GLY A 137 -10.12 -8.83 3.51
N VAL A 138 -8.87 -9.10 3.14
CA VAL A 138 -8.40 -10.43 2.75
C VAL A 138 -7.33 -10.91 3.72
N TYR A 139 -7.40 -12.18 4.13
CA TYR A 139 -6.35 -12.86 4.91
C TYR A 139 -5.71 -13.96 4.07
N GLY A 140 -4.39 -13.92 3.94
CA GLY A 140 -3.62 -14.80 3.07
C GLY A 140 -3.47 -14.24 1.65
N ALA A 141 -2.67 -14.92 0.84
CA ALA A 141 -2.37 -14.49 -0.52
C ALA A 141 -3.60 -14.52 -1.43
N PRO A 142 -3.96 -13.43 -2.12
CA PRO A 142 -4.86 -13.47 -3.27
C PRO A 142 -4.29 -14.33 -4.40
N ASP A 143 -5.15 -14.81 -5.29
CA ASP A 143 -4.72 -15.61 -6.44
C ASP A 143 -4.04 -14.76 -7.52
N PHE A 144 -4.46 -13.51 -7.65
CA PHE A 144 -3.97 -12.58 -8.66
C PHE A 144 -3.96 -11.17 -8.10
N LEU A 145 -2.92 -10.40 -8.41
CA LEU A 145 -2.77 -9.01 -7.99
C LEU A 145 -2.29 -8.12 -9.14
N VAL A 146 -2.71 -6.88 -9.12
CA VAL A 146 -2.26 -5.81 -10.03
C VAL A 146 -1.87 -4.58 -9.22
N GLU A 147 -0.73 -4.01 -9.54
CA GLU A 147 -0.32 -2.67 -9.11
C GLU A 147 -0.20 -1.76 -10.33
N VAL A 148 -0.92 -0.66 -10.30
CA VAL A 148 -0.79 0.41 -11.29
C VAL A 148 0.21 1.41 -10.73
N ILE A 149 1.42 1.41 -11.26
CA ILE A 149 2.50 2.17 -10.65
C ILE A 149 2.42 3.68 -10.90
N SER A 150 2.86 4.40 -9.90
CA SER A 150 3.13 5.83 -9.96
C SER A 150 4.64 6.10 -9.78
N PRO A 151 5.15 7.30 -10.06
CA PRO A 151 6.55 7.62 -9.79
C PRO A 151 6.96 7.40 -8.33
N SER A 152 6.04 7.58 -7.37
CA SER A 152 6.31 7.42 -5.94
C SER A 152 6.28 5.96 -5.47
N THR A 153 5.49 5.09 -6.09
CA THR A 153 5.34 3.68 -5.68
C THR A 153 6.24 2.73 -6.45
N LYS A 154 6.70 3.13 -7.63
CA LYS A 154 7.44 2.29 -8.58
C LYS A 154 8.49 1.39 -7.93
N LYS A 155 9.41 1.96 -7.13
CA LYS A 155 10.46 1.18 -6.49
C LYS A 155 9.89 0.12 -5.54
N LYS A 156 8.89 0.49 -4.73
CA LYS A 156 8.25 -0.40 -3.76
C LYS A 156 7.57 -1.58 -4.46
N ASP A 157 6.81 -1.32 -5.53
CA ASP A 157 6.06 -2.33 -6.27
C ASP A 157 6.97 -3.31 -7.01
N TYR A 158 8.10 -2.82 -7.57
CA TYR A 158 9.09 -3.65 -8.26
C TYR A 158 10.01 -4.45 -7.34
N THR A 159 10.06 -4.15 -6.04
CA THR A 159 11.00 -4.80 -5.12
C THR A 159 10.29 -5.40 -3.90
N LEU A 160 9.88 -4.55 -2.95
CA LEU A 160 9.33 -5.01 -1.67
C LEU A 160 8.03 -5.81 -1.86
N LYS A 161 7.06 -5.27 -2.60
CA LYS A 161 5.79 -5.97 -2.84
C LYS A 161 5.99 -7.23 -3.66
N LEU A 162 6.81 -7.18 -4.72
CA LEU A 162 7.12 -8.35 -5.53
C LEU A 162 7.66 -9.50 -4.65
N SER A 163 8.63 -9.20 -3.77
CA SER A 163 9.18 -10.21 -2.85
C SER A 163 8.12 -10.78 -1.92
N LYS A 164 7.29 -9.91 -1.33
CA LYS A 164 6.22 -10.33 -0.41
C LYS A 164 5.13 -11.15 -1.09
N TYR A 165 4.76 -10.82 -2.31
CA TYR A 165 3.76 -11.58 -3.06
C TYR A 165 4.27 -12.97 -3.43
N ILE A 166 5.56 -13.11 -3.77
CA ILE A 166 6.20 -14.42 -3.97
C ILE A 166 6.18 -15.23 -2.66
N GLU A 167 6.64 -14.62 -1.56
CA GLU A 167 6.74 -15.27 -0.24
C GLU A 167 5.38 -15.77 0.26
N ALA A 168 4.33 -14.97 0.06
CA ALA A 168 2.97 -15.30 0.46
C ALA A 168 2.28 -16.34 -0.43
N GLY A 169 2.81 -16.62 -1.62
CA GLY A 169 2.24 -17.58 -2.56
C GLY A 169 1.13 -17.02 -3.46
N VAL A 170 1.20 -15.73 -3.79
CA VAL A 170 0.42 -15.17 -4.90
C VAL A 170 0.79 -15.91 -6.18
N ARG A 171 -0.19 -16.26 -7.03
CA ARG A 171 0.09 -17.04 -8.25
C ARG A 171 0.48 -16.18 -9.44
N GLU A 172 -0.11 -15.01 -9.55
CA GLU A 172 0.14 -14.09 -10.66
C GLU A 172 0.12 -12.65 -10.18
N TYR A 173 1.10 -11.85 -10.63
CA TYR A 173 1.25 -10.45 -10.26
C TYR A 173 1.56 -9.59 -11.50
N TRP A 174 0.77 -8.55 -11.71
CA TRP A 174 0.97 -7.59 -12.79
C TRP A 174 1.42 -6.25 -12.25
N ILE A 175 2.45 -5.68 -12.90
CA ILE A 175 2.86 -4.30 -12.71
C ILE A 175 2.49 -3.52 -13.98
N VAL A 176 1.59 -2.56 -13.85
CA VAL A 176 1.09 -1.74 -14.95
C VAL A 176 1.72 -0.36 -14.90
N ASP A 177 2.67 -0.09 -15.80
CA ASP A 177 3.27 1.23 -15.99
C ASP A 177 2.60 1.91 -17.18
N TYR A 178 1.51 2.63 -16.91
CA TYR A 178 0.72 3.28 -17.95
C TYR A 178 1.43 4.49 -18.58
N MET A 179 2.39 5.08 -17.87
CA MET A 179 3.20 6.17 -18.41
C MET A 179 4.20 5.67 -19.46
N GLN A 180 4.66 4.43 -19.34
CA GLN A 180 5.56 3.77 -20.30
C GLN A 180 4.84 2.79 -21.22
N GLU A 181 3.53 2.68 -21.11
CA GLU A 181 2.68 1.74 -21.87
C GLU A 181 3.20 0.29 -21.76
N LYS A 182 3.57 -0.12 -20.55
CA LYS A 182 4.14 -1.44 -20.24
C LYS A 182 3.33 -2.15 -19.18
N VAL A 183 3.20 -3.46 -19.36
CA VAL A 183 2.74 -4.38 -18.34
C VAL A 183 3.80 -5.46 -18.15
N LEU A 184 4.26 -5.63 -16.92
CA LEU A 184 5.08 -6.77 -16.55
C LEU A 184 4.18 -7.79 -15.86
N VAL A 185 4.28 -9.02 -16.30
CA VAL A 185 3.50 -10.15 -15.78
C VAL A 185 4.46 -11.13 -15.13
N TYR A 186 4.24 -11.41 -13.87
CA TYR A 186 4.97 -12.41 -13.11
C TYR A 186 4.03 -13.58 -12.82
N PHE A 187 4.44 -14.77 -13.22
CA PHE A 187 3.82 -16.03 -12.83
C PHE A 187 4.73 -16.68 -11.79
N PHE A 188 4.16 -17.02 -10.65
CA PHE A 188 4.87 -17.70 -9.58
C PHE A 188 4.42 -19.15 -9.53
N GLU A 189 5.38 -20.07 -9.49
CA GLU A 189 5.15 -21.51 -9.39
C GLU A 189 4.99 -21.97 -7.93
#